data_15a61e0de1e22903db3ecbced571623d
#
_entry.id   15a61e0de1e22903db3ecbced571623d
#
_cell.length_a   1.000
_cell.length_b   1.000
_cell.length_c   1.000
_cell.angle_alpha   90.00
_cell.angle_beta   90.00
_cell.angle_gamma   90.00
#
_symmetry.space_group_name_H-M   'P 1'
#
loop_
_entity.id
_entity.type
_entity.pdbx_description
1 polymer ?
#
loop_
_entity_poly.entity_id
_entity_poly.type
_entity_poly.pdbx_seq_one_letter_code
_entity_poly.pdbx_strand_id
1 'polypeptide(L)'
;MSNDAVLDRLGTGLRVLELDPITYRPHPIHNHDRIWTETNCYVDLWIEVLHSLGADPTPALAFVLSAGCDGRQWDFVKIMPEDLRTLYGIDVAEMNVWRPVLEHVVEGLDDGIHVTVEVDGFWLPDTAGTSYRNQHTKTTIVPNLVNREDKVMGYFHNRGYFDLTGADFDGIFNLAPEPHAEVLLPYVEQIRVDSAVLDAGFGDRDLDVARAHLARRAPGNPVDALARRIVADIPLVQTAGPDAFHLWSFGLLRQFGATAELAANYVEYLDGRGAPGAAAAAPHFRDAASGAKAVQFRMARAARGRDVVLDEPLIEMSKNWAAAMDLVAGAVGT
;
A
#
# COMPACT_ATOMS: atom_id res chain seq x y z
N MET A 1 8.74 29.04 6.76
CA MET A 1 7.49 29.77 6.42
C MET A 1 6.50 29.48 7.55
N SER A 2 5.61 30.43 7.88
CA SER A 2 4.54 30.16 8.86
C SER A 2 3.50 29.22 8.22
N ASN A 3 2.81 28.39 9.04
CA ASN A 3 1.74 27.52 8.58
C ASN A 3 0.65 28.29 7.82
N ASP A 4 0.32 29.50 8.24
CA ASP A 4 -0.69 30.36 7.57
C ASP A 4 -0.30 30.70 6.14
N ALA A 5 0.99 30.90 5.83
CA ALA A 5 1.46 31.20 4.49
C ALA A 5 1.42 29.99 3.55
N VAL A 6 1.47 28.77 4.07
CA VAL A 6 1.30 27.54 3.29
C VAL A 6 -0.19 27.32 2.98
N LEU A 7 -1.07 27.52 3.96
CA LEU A 7 -2.53 27.41 3.77
C LEU A 7 -3.07 28.42 2.75
N ASP A 8 -2.60 29.66 2.78
CA ASP A 8 -2.97 30.68 1.78
C ASP A 8 -2.56 30.26 0.35
N ARG A 9 -1.42 29.59 0.19
CA ARG A 9 -0.92 29.13 -1.12
C ARG A 9 -1.65 27.86 -1.61
N LEU A 10 -1.99 26.94 -0.69
CA LEU A 10 -2.85 25.82 -1.00
C LEU A 10 -4.24 26.30 -1.48
N GLY A 11 -4.73 27.43 -0.95
CA GLY A 11 -6.04 28.01 -1.27
C GLY A 11 -6.28 28.34 -2.75
N THR A 12 -5.26 28.61 -3.53
CA THR A 12 -5.34 29.07 -4.93
C THR A 12 -4.99 28.03 -5.98
N GLY A 13 -4.62 26.79 -5.59
CA GLY A 13 -4.23 25.70 -6.50
C GLY A 13 -5.41 24.96 -7.12
N LEU A 14 -5.16 24.33 -8.29
CA LEU A 14 -6.09 23.34 -8.86
C LEU A 14 -6.17 22.11 -7.95
N ARG A 15 -7.37 21.60 -7.69
CA ARG A 15 -7.57 20.46 -6.80
C ARG A 15 -8.80 19.65 -7.18
N VAL A 16 -8.81 18.38 -6.79
CA VAL A 16 -9.98 17.50 -6.92
C VAL A 16 -10.78 17.47 -5.62
N LEU A 17 -10.11 17.34 -4.47
CA LEU A 17 -10.75 17.28 -3.14
C LEU A 17 -10.30 18.46 -2.27
N GLU A 18 -11.22 18.99 -1.48
CA GLU A 18 -10.94 20.05 -0.49
C GLU A 18 -10.37 19.42 0.77
N LEU A 19 -9.04 19.30 0.82
CA LEU A 19 -8.28 18.68 1.92
C LEU A 19 -7.22 19.65 2.45
N ASP A 20 -7.01 19.58 3.77
CA ASP A 20 -5.96 20.31 4.47
C ASP A 20 -4.98 19.32 5.13
N PRO A 21 -3.69 19.33 4.75
CA PRO A 21 -2.68 18.41 5.30
C PRO A 21 -2.52 18.51 6.83
N ILE A 22 -2.81 19.66 7.44
CA ILE A 22 -2.67 19.86 8.89
C ILE A 22 -3.79 19.18 9.67
N THR A 23 -5.01 19.22 9.13
CA THR A 23 -6.20 18.68 9.79
C THR A 23 -6.59 17.31 9.32
N TYR A 24 -5.96 16.80 8.25
CA TYR A 24 -6.22 15.47 7.69
C TYR A 24 -6.11 14.38 8.77
N ARG A 25 -7.02 13.42 8.73
CA ARG A 25 -7.02 12.26 9.62
C ARG A 25 -6.98 10.98 8.78
N PRO A 26 -5.88 10.23 8.86
CA PRO A 26 -5.76 8.95 8.16
C PRO A 26 -6.86 7.96 8.55
N HIS A 27 -7.14 7.03 7.66
CA HIS A 27 -8.10 5.97 7.93
C HIS A 27 -7.67 5.12 9.16
N PRO A 28 -8.63 4.68 10.01
CA PRO A 28 -8.32 3.90 11.22
C PRO A 28 -7.50 2.62 11.00
N ILE A 29 -7.52 2.04 9.80
CA ILE A 29 -6.65 0.91 9.42
C ILE A 29 -5.16 1.26 9.62
N HIS A 30 -4.78 2.52 9.50
CA HIS A 30 -3.41 2.99 9.71
C HIS A 30 -3.09 3.37 11.17
N ASN A 31 -3.83 2.87 12.14
CA ASN A 31 -3.59 3.12 13.57
C ASN A 31 -2.18 2.69 14.00
N HIS A 32 -1.64 3.38 15.00
CA HIS A 32 -0.30 3.15 15.53
C HIS A 32 -0.11 1.78 16.22
N ASP A 33 -1.19 1.10 16.60
CA ASP A 33 -1.14 -0.20 17.27
C ASP A 33 -0.83 -1.38 16.34
N ARG A 34 -0.70 -1.14 15.02
CA ARG A 34 -0.36 -2.18 14.04
C ARG A 34 1.12 -2.59 14.16
N ILE A 35 1.37 -3.90 14.07
CA ILE A 35 2.73 -4.46 13.98
C ILE A 35 3.40 -4.07 12.66
N TRP A 36 2.60 -4.05 11.58
CA TRP A 36 3.01 -3.65 10.23
C TRP A 36 2.31 -2.34 9.87
N THR A 37 2.84 -1.24 10.37
CA THR A 37 2.25 0.11 10.23
C THR A 37 2.07 0.57 8.79
N GLU A 38 2.81 -0.03 7.87
CA GLU A 38 2.72 0.21 6.43
C GLU A 38 2.76 -1.12 5.69
N THR A 39 1.93 -1.25 4.66
CA THR A 39 1.92 -2.40 3.74
C THR A 39 2.96 -2.17 2.64
N ASN A 40 2.60 -1.34 1.69
CA ASN A 40 3.45 -0.76 0.66
C ASN A 40 2.81 0.54 0.20
N CYS A 41 3.58 1.36 -0.53
CA CYS A 41 3.13 2.70 -0.93
C CYS A 41 1.82 2.68 -1.73
N TYR A 42 1.55 1.63 -2.52
CA TYR A 42 0.37 1.57 -3.39
C TYR A 42 -0.91 1.19 -2.61
N VAL A 43 -0.87 0.18 -1.74
CA VAL A 43 -2.05 -0.24 -0.96
C VAL A 43 -2.45 0.85 0.04
N ASP A 44 -1.46 1.36 0.78
CA ASP A 44 -1.72 2.35 1.82
C ASP A 44 -2.25 3.67 1.21
N LEU A 45 -1.71 4.08 0.06
CA LEU A 45 -2.19 5.21 -0.73
C LEU A 45 -3.67 5.06 -1.12
N TRP A 46 -4.06 3.89 -1.65
CA TRP A 46 -5.45 3.64 -2.05
C TRP A 46 -6.42 3.64 -0.88
N ILE A 47 -6.00 3.16 0.29
CA ILE A 47 -6.81 3.27 1.51
C ILE A 47 -7.14 4.73 1.80
N GLU A 48 -6.15 5.63 1.70
CA GLU A 48 -6.35 7.06 1.98
C GLU A 48 -7.15 7.76 0.88
N VAL A 49 -6.94 7.43 -0.39
CA VAL A 49 -7.72 7.98 -1.51
C VAL A 49 -9.21 7.60 -1.36
N LEU A 50 -9.51 6.31 -1.12
CA LEU A 50 -10.88 5.84 -0.92
C LEU A 50 -11.54 6.49 0.30
N HIS A 51 -10.79 6.59 1.41
CA HIS A 51 -11.25 7.28 2.61
C HIS A 51 -11.61 8.74 2.34
N SER A 52 -10.79 9.44 1.57
CA SER A 52 -10.99 10.85 1.23
C SER A 52 -12.15 11.07 0.24
N LEU A 53 -12.48 10.06 -0.54
CA LEU A 53 -13.71 10.03 -1.37
C LEU A 53 -14.97 9.72 -0.56
N GLY A 54 -14.86 9.52 0.76
CA GLY A 54 -15.97 9.16 1.64
C GLY A 54 -16.37 7.69 1.58
N ALA A 55 -15.57 6.82 0.96
CA ALA A 55 -15.84 5.40 0.86
C ALA A 55 -15.10 4.61 1.96
N ASP A 56 -15.68 3.46 2.37
CA ASP A 56 -14.97 2.49 3.20
C ASP A 56 -13.94 1.75 2.33
N PRO A 57 -12.63 1.83 2.62
CA PRO A 57 -11.61 1.14 1.84
C PRO A 57 -11.53 -0.36 2.13
N THR A 58 -12.18 -0.85 3.19
CA THR A 58 -12.04 -2.23 3.65
C THR A 58 -12.41 -3.28 2.60
N PRO A 59 -13.50 -3.13 1.80
CA PRO A 59 -13.83 -4.07 0.73
C PRO A 59 -12.73 -4.25 -0.31
N ALA A 60 -11.93 -3.22 -0.60
CA ALA A 60 -10.82 -3.30 -1.53
C ALA A 60 -9.67 -4.18 -1.04
N LEU A 61 -9.65 -4.57 0.23
CA LEU A 61 -8.65 -5.47 0.79
C LEU A 61 -8.89 -6.94 0.43
N ALA A 62 -9.90 -7.28 -0.37
CA ALA A 62 -10.22 -8.65 -0.78
C ALA A 62 -9.02 -9.43 -1.36
N PHE A 63 -8.03 -8.74 -1.95
CA PHE A 63 -6.79 -9.34 -2.45
C PHE A 63 -6.06 -10.21 -1.41
N VAL A 64 -6.24 -9.94 -0.11
CA VAL A 64 -5.61 -10.70 0.97
C VAL A 64 -6.01 -12.18 0.95
N LEU A 65 -7.20 -12.51 0.42
CA LEU A 65 -7.71 -13.88 0.32
C LEU A 65 -7.07 -14.68 -0.82
N SER A 66 -6.48 -14.01 -1.81
CA SER A 66 -5.81 -14.67 -2.94
C SER A 66 -4.30 -14.45 -2.96
N ALA A 67 -3.76 -13.66 -2.02
CA ALA A 67 -2.33 -13.43 -1.92
C ALA A 67 -1.56 -14.72 -1.64
N GLY A 68 -0.38 -14.85 -2.25
CA GLY A 68 0.38 -16.08 -2.19
C GLY A 68 1.89 -15.92 -2.31
N CYS A 69 2.55 -17.07 -2.43
CA CYS A 69 3.99 -17.19 -2.64
C CYS A 69 4.26 -18.27 -3.68
N ASP A 70 4.95 -17.91 -4.76
CA ASP A 70 5.34 -18.83 -5.83
C ASP A 70 6.65 -19.60 -5.55
N GLY A 71 7.18 -19.46 -4.31
CA GLY A 71 8.46 -20.02 -3.90
C GLY A 71 9.67 -19.10 -4.15
N ARG A 72 9.46 -17.92 -4.70
CA ARG A 72 10.50 -16.88 -4.90
C ARG A 72 10.34 -15.74 -3.91
N GLN A 73 9.12 -15.17 -3.84
CA GLN A 73 8.77 -14.08 -2.95
C GLN A 73 7.28 -14.17 -2.61
N TRP A 74 6.83 -13.43 -1.61
CA TRP A 74 5.42 -13.16 -1.41
C TRP A 74 4.94 -12.21 -2.52
N ASP A 75 3.68 -12.35 -2.95
CA ASP A 75 3.10 -11.44 -3.92
C ASP A 75 3.28 -9.99 -3.47
N PHE A 76 3.66 -9.11 -4.40
CA PHE A 76 3.55 -7.68 -4.15
C PHE A 76 2.06 -7.36 -4.11
N VAL A 77 1.52 -7.24 -2.89
CA VAL A 77 0.08 -7.05 -2.73
C VAL A 77 -0.35 -5.71 -3.29
N LYS A 78 -1.44 -5.74 -4.01
CA LYS A 78 -1.99 -4.59 -4.74
C LYS A 78 -3.51 -4.67 -4.70
N ILE A 79 -4.18 -3.54 -4.50
CA ILE A 79 -5.62 -3.45 -4.75
C ILE A 79 -5.81 -3.56 -6.27
N MET A 80 -6.64 -4.50 -6.68
CA MET A 80 -6.81 -4.82 -8.11
C MET A 80 -7.68 -3.78 -8.79
N PRO A 81 -7.31 -3.30 -10.00
CA PRO A 81 -8.12 -2.34 -10.74
C PRO A 81 -9.56 -2.81 -11.02
N GLU A 82 -9.77 -4.12 -11.25
CA GLU A 82 -11.09 -4.69 -11.41
C GLU A 82 -11.94 -4.62 -10.14
N ASP A 83 -11.32 -4.74 -8.95
CA ASP A 83 -12.02 -4.59 -7.67
C ASP A 83 -12.41 -3.13 -7.43
N LEU A 84 -11.50 -2.19 -7.73
CA LEU A 84 -11.80 -0.75 -7.67
C LEU A 84 -12.96 -0.37 -8.58
N ARG A 85 -13.00 -0.91 -9.81
CA ARG A 85 -14.11 -0.70 -10.74
C ARG A 85 -15.41 -1.30 -10.22
N THR A 86 -15.36 -2.54 -9.74
CA THR A 86 -16.55 -3.26 -9.28
C THR A 86 -17.14 -2.65 -8.02
N LEU A 87 -16.29 -2.30 -7.05
CA LEU A 87 -16.73 -1.84 -5.74
C LEU A 87 -17.08 -0.35 -5.73
N TYR A 88 -16.24 0.47 -6.36
CA TYR A 88 -16.30 1.93 -6.23
C TYR A 88 -16.57 2.68 -7.53
N GLY A 89 -16.68 1.99 -8.67
CA GLY A 89 -16.77 2.66 -9.96
C GLY A 89 -15.50 3.40 -10.37
N ILE A 90 -14.35 2.99 -9.83
CA ILE A 90 -13.07 3.65 -10.10
C ILE A 90 -12.33 2.91 -11.20
N ASP A 91 -12.07 3.63 -12.27
CA ASP A 91 -11.29 3.16 -13.42
C ASP A 91 -9.85 3.65 -13.31
N VAL A 92 -8.90 2.72 -13.29
CA VAL A 92 -7.46 2.99 -13.22
C VAL A 92 -6.83 2.57 -14.53
N ALA A 93 -6.21 3.51 -15.24
CA ALA A 93 -5.61 3.26 -16.55
C ALA A 93 -4.22 3.87 -16.66
N GLU A 94 -3.24 3.06 -17.06
CA GLU A 94 -1.88 3.53 -17.36
C GLU A 94 -1.90 4.59 -18.46
N MET A 95 -1.06 5.61 -18.31
CA MET A 95 -0.90 6.70 -19.27
C MET A 95 0.43 6.61 -20.01
N ASN A 96 0.40 6.98 -21.30
CA ASN A 96 1.62 7.30 -22.02
C ASN A 96 2.11 8.70 -21.63
N VAL A 97 3.25 8.77 -20.98
CA VAL A 97 3.89 10.05 -20.63
C VAL A 97 4.63 10.60 -21.85
N TRP A 98 4.03 11.58 -22.52
CA TRP A 98 4.57 12.19 -23.77
C TRP A 98 5.00 13.66 -23.61
N ARG A 99 4.76 14.23 -22.44
CA ARG A 99 5.13 15.60 -22.04
C ARG A 99 5.56 15.60 -20.57
N PRO A 100 6.06 16.70 -19.99
CA PRO A 100 6.41 16.76 -18.57
C PRO A 100 5.26 16.26 -17.69
N VAL A 101 5.58 15.45 -16.67
CA VAL A 101 4.59 14.85 -15.77
C VAL A 101 3.69 15.91 -15.12
N LEU A 102 4.25 17.05 -14.75
CA LEU A 102 3.48 18.16 -14.18
C LEU A 102 2.32 18.60 -15.09
N GLU A 103 2.52 18.59 -16.41
CA GLU A 103 1.46 18.95 -17.36
C GLU A 103 0.32 17.94 -17.38
N HIS A 104 0.62 16.65 -17.23
CA HIS A 104 -0.40 15.59 -17.09
C HIS A 104 -1.16 15.72 -15.76
N VAL A 105 -0.45 16.02 -14.68
CA VAL A 105 -1.06 16.23 -13.36
C VAL A 105 -2.02 17.42 -13.38
N VAL A 106 -1.55 18.56 -13.90
CA VAL A 106 -2.34 19.80 -13.94
C VAL A 106 -3.60 19.64 -14.80
N GLU A 107 -3.49 19.02 -15.98
CA GLU A 107 -4.65 18.74 -16.84
C GLU A 107 -5.65 17.78 -16.14
N GLY A 108 -5.15 16.73 -15.49
CA GLY A 108 -6.02 15.85 -14.72
C GLY A 108 -6.79 16.58 -13.62
N LEU A 109 -6.09 17.40 -12.83
CA LEU A 109 -6.73 18.17 -11.75
C LEU A 109 -7.75 19.20 -12.28
N ASP A 110 -7.49 19.83 -13.43
CA ASP A 110 -8.43 20.77 -14.08
C ASP A 110 -9.69 20.04 -14.55
N ASP A 111 -9.55 18.79 -15.00
CA ASP A 111 -10.65 17.91 -15.41
C ASP A 111 -11.35 17.20 -14.21
N GLY A 112 -10.90 17.41 -12.98
CA GLY A 112 -11.41 16.72 -11.78
C GLY A 112 -10.95 15.26 -11.69
N ILE A 113 -9.85 14.91 -12.32
CA ILE A 113 -9.29 13.55 -12.41
C ILE A 113 -8.00 13.48 -11.61
N HIS A 114 -7.92 12.54 -10.66
CA HIS A 114 -6.63 12.23 -10.01
C HIS A 114 -5.73 11.41 -10.95
N VAL A 115 -4.44 11.51 -10.69
CA VAL A 115 -3.42 10.65 -11.31
C VAL A 115 -2.51 10.06 -10.24
N THR A 116 -2.13 8.79 -10.35
CA THR A 116 -0.98 8.27 -9.61
C THR A 116 0.29 8.68 -10.34
N VAL A 117 1.32 9.01 -9.61
CA VAL A 117 2.65 9.29 -10.17
C VAL A 117 3.71 8.54 -9.37
N GLU A 118 4.54 7.74 -10.04
CA GLU A 118 5.75 7.22 -9.43
C GLU A 118 6.82 8.32 -9.39
N VAL A 119 7.33 8.59 -8.19
CA VAL A 119 8.26 9.68 -7.90
C VAL A 119 9.43 9.20 -7.07
N ASP A 120 10.41 10.08 -6.91
CA ASP A 120 11.56 9.86 -6.05
C ASP A 120 11.30 10.36 -4.63
N GLY A 121 11.27 9.43 -3.67
CA GLY A 121 11.08 9.71 -2.25
C GLY A 121 12.15 10.62 -1.64
N PHE A 122 13.28 10.83 -2.32
CA PHE A 122 14.30 11.81 -1.91
C PHE A 122 13.72 13.24 -1.78
N TRP A 123 12.66 13.55 -2.53
CA TRP A 123 12.00 14.86 -2.56
C TRP A 123 10.71 14.92 -1.74
N LEU A 124 10.33 13.86 -1.02
CA LEU A 124 9.10 13.81 -0.24
C LEU A 124 9.37 14.07 1.25
N PRO A 125 8.98 15.24 1.81
CA PRO A 125 9.22 15.60 3.21
C PRO A 125 8.63 14.62 4.24
N ASP A 126 7.51 13.95 3.91
CA ASP A 126 6.87 12.96 4.78
C ASP A 126 7.71 11.69 4.96
N THR A 127 8.70 11.44 4.11
CA THR A 127 9.67 10.35 4.27
C THR A 127 10.90 10.74 5.11
N ALA A 128 10.81 11.81 5.89
CA ALA A 128 11.87 12.22 6.79
C ALA A 128 12.28 11.08 7.74
N GLY A 129 13.59 10.82 7.82
CA GLY A 129 14.13 9.68 8.58
C GLY A 129 14.30 8.39 7.78
N THR A 130 13.81 8.33 6.54
CA THR A 130 14.02 7.22 5.60
C THR A 130 14.67 7.71 4.30
N SER A 131 13.90 8.21 3.34
CA SER A 131 14.36 8.59 2.00
C SER A 131 14.64 10.07 1.84
N TYR A 132 13.88 10.95 2.50
CA TYR A 132 13.97 12.40 2.29
C TYR A 132 15.37 12.94 2.48
N ARG A 133 15.93 13.54 1.40
CA ARG A 133 17.30 14.09 1.34
C ARG A 133 18.41 13.10 1.72
N ASN A 134 18.10 11.80 1.68
CA ASN A 134 19.02 10.75 2.12
C ASN A 134 19.23 9.65 1.07
N GLN A 135 18.15 9.14 0.47
CA GLN A 135 18.22 8.02 -0.47
C GLN A 135 17.20 8.19 -1.60
N HIS A 136 17.64 7.94 -2.83
CA HIS A 136 16.76 7.86 -3.99
C HIS A 136 15.97 6.54 -3.94
N THR A 137 14.65 6.65 -3.79
CA THR A 137 13.76 5.50 -3.64
C THR A 137 12.48 5.74 -4.39
N LYS A 138 12.12 4.83 -5.29
CA LYS A 138 10.86 4.91 -6.01
C LYS A 138 9.67 4.71 -5.06
N THR A 139 8.70 5.59 -5.15
CA THR A 139 7.41 5.48 -4.44
C THR A 139 6.29 6.06 -5.29
N THR A 140 5.04 5.86 -4.88
CA THR A 140 3.85 6.33 -5.61
C THR A 140 3.10 7.36 -4.79
N ILE A 141 2.73 8.46 -5.42
CA ILE A 141 1.87 9.50 -4.83
C ILE A 141 0.61 9.72 -5.69
N VAL A 142 -0.40 10.36 -5.10
CA VAL A 142 -1.53 10.95 -5.83
C VAL A 142 -1.55 12.44 -5.53
N PRO A 143 -1.09 13.30 -6.44
CA PRO A 143 -1.32 14.74 -6.36
C PRO A 143 -2.83 15.03 -6.33
N ASN A 144 -3.26 15.80 -5.34
CA ASN A 144 -4.64 16.25 -5.20
C ASN A 144 -4.78 17.75 -5.40
N LEU A 145 -3.72 18.50 -5.10
CA LEU A 145 -3.66 19.94 -5.26
C LEU A 145 -2.33 20.34 -5.87
N VAL A 146 -2.34 21.23 -6.87
CA VAL A 146 -1.13 21.83 -7.45
C VAL A 146 -1.32 23.33 -7.65
N ASN A 147 -0.43 24.13 -7.09
CA ASN A 147 -0.23 25.52 -7.41
C ASN A 147 1.15 25.68 -8.05
N ARG A 148 1.16 25.90 -9.38
CA ARG A 148 2.41 26.00 -10.17
C ARG A 148 3.18 27.29 -9.88
N GLU A 149 2.46 28.41 -9.64
CA GLU A 149 3.07 29.73 -9.44
C GLU A 149 3.84 29.78 -8.13
N ASP A 150 3.24 29.26 -7.07
CA ASP A 150 3.82 29.20 -5.73
C ASP A 150 4.67 27.96 -5.50
N LYS A 151 4.70 27.00 -6.45
CA LYS A 151 5.38 25.70 -6.33
C LYS A 151 4.94 24.94 -5.09
N VAL A 152 3.64 24.70 -4.95
CA VAL A 152 3.03 23.97 -3.85
C VAL A 152 2.25 22.79 -4.40
N MET A 153 2.36 21.65 -3.73
CA MET A 153 1.57 20.44 -4.02
C MET A 153 1.04 19.85 -2.73
N GLY A 154 -0.27 19.52 -2.72
CA GLY A 154 -0.90 18.63 -1.74
C GLY A 154 -1.06 17.24 -2.34
N TYR A 155 -0.65 16.18 -1.62
CA TYR A 155 -0.59 14.83 -2.19
C TYR A 155 -0.86 13.73 -1.16
N PHE A 156 -1.43 12.62 -1.63
CA PHE A 156 -1.50 11.38 -0.87
C PHE A 156 -0.20 10.60 -1.05
N HIS A 157 0.30 10.06 0.05
CA HIS A 157 1.43 9.14 0.05
C HIS A 157 1.36 8.22 1.27
N ASN A 158 1.63 6.92 1.06
CA ASN A 158 1.52 5.94 2.13
C ASN A 158 0.20 6.12 2.91
N ARG A 159 0.28 6.35 4.20
CA ARG A 159 -0.83 6.43 5.14
C ARG A 159 -1.30 7.86 5.47
N GLY A 160 -1.25 8.78 4.51
CA GLY A 160 -1.66 10.15 4.81
C GLY A 160 -1.76 11.08 3.61
N TYR A 161 -2.10 12.33 3.93
CA TYR A 161 -2.14 13.46 3.01
C TYR A 161 -1.17 14.53 3.49
N PHE A 162 -0.28 14.97 2.62
CA PHE A 162 0.85 15.84 2.94
C PHE A 162 0.95 16.99 1.95
N ASP A 163 1.83 17.94 2.24
CA ASP A 163 2.21 19.00 1.31
C ASP A 163 3.72 19.10 1.12
N LEU A 164 4.13 19.67 -0.01
CA LEU A 164 5.49 20.04 -0.29
C LEU A 164 5.57 21.35 -1.06
N THR A 165 6.72 22.01 -1.01
CA THR A 165 6.89 23.34 -1.61
C THR A 165 8.28 23.56 -2.20
N GLY A 166 8.41 24.53 -3.11
CA GLY A 166 9.68 25.09 -3.56
C GLY A 166 10.62 24.08 -4.21
N ALA A 167 11.80 23.84 -3.62
CA ALA A 167 12.80 22.94 -4.18
C ALA A 167 12.36 21.47 -4.23
N ASP A 168 11.46 21.02 -3.32
CA ASP A 168 10.90 19.68 -3.36
C ASP A 168 9.91 19.54 -4.51
N PHE A 169 9.10 20.56 -4.77
CA PHE A 169 8.24 20.62 -5.95
C PHE A 169 9.06 20.53 -7.26
N ASP A 170 10.14 21.31 -7.37
CA ASP A 170 11.01 21.26 -8.54
C ASP A 170 11.65 19.87 -8.71
N GLY A 171 12.05 19.25 -7.61
CA GLY A 171 12.66 17.91 -7.60
C GLY A 171 11.71 16.81 -8.03
N ILE A 172 10.48 16.79 -7.48
CA ILE A 172 9.46 15.79 -7.82
C ILE A 172 9.11 15.81 -9.31
N PHE A 173 8.98 17.01 -9.89
CA PHE A 173 8.61 17.17 -11.29
C PHE A 173 9.82 17.35 -12.23
N ASN A 174 11.04 17.21 -11.72
CA ASN A 174 12.29 17.35 -12.46
C ASN A 174 12.36 18.69 -13.23
N LEU A 175 12.00 19.79 -12.56
CA LEU A 175 12.01 21.15 -13.12
C LEU A 175 13.33 21.89 -12.89
N ALA A 176 14.31 21.28 -12.24
CA ALA A 176 15.62 21.88 -11.99
C ALA A 176 16.38 22.11 -13.32
N PRO A 177 17.19 23.19 -13.44
CA PRO A 177 17.93 23.49 -14.66
C PRO A 177 18.91 22.38 -15.09
N GLU A 178 19.41 21.61 -14.16
CA GLU A 178 20.26 20.43 -14.41
C GLU A 178 19.52 19.19 -13.90
N PRO A 179 19.02 18.35 -14.80
CA PRO A 179 18.39 17.09 -14.42
C PRO A 179 19.37 16.24 -13.61
N HIS A 180 18.93 15.66 -12.51
CA HIS A 180 19.74 14.69 -11.78
C HIS A 180 20.05 13.49 -12.68
N ALA A 181 21.28 12.98 -12.63
CA ALA A 181 21.70 11.82 -13.40
C ALA A 181 20.89 10.53 -13.10
N GLU A 182 20.18 10.52 -11.98
CA GLU A 182 19.39 9.38 -11.48
C GLU A 182 17.88 9.67 -11.49
N VAL A 183 17.37 10.30 -12.54
CA VAL A 183 15.92 10.54 -12.69
C VAL A 183 15.21 9.21 -12.93
N LEU A 184 14.26 8.87 -12.06
CA LEU A 184 13.39 7.72 -12.25
C LEU A 184 12.44 8.00 -13.42
N LEU A 185 12.27 6.99 -14.29
CA LEU A 185 11.28 7.08 -15.36
C LEU A 185 9.88 7.16 -14.73
N PRO A 186 9.07 8.15 -15.10
CA PRO A 186 7.75 8.31 -14.53
C PRO A 186 6.81 7.20 -15.01
N TYR A 187 6.04 6.64 -14.08
CA TYR A 187 4.89 5.80 -14.35
C TYR A 187 3.66 6.53 -13.82
N VAL A 188 2.62 6.65 -14.62
CA VAL A 188 1.44 7.46 -14.33
C VAL A 188 0.19 6.67 -14.68
N GLU A 189 -0.80 6.66 -13.76
CA GLU A 189 -2.12 6.11 -13.99
C GLU A 189 -3.19 7.20 -13.79
N GLN A 190 -4.20 7.24 -14.65
CA GLN A 190 -5.40 8.07 -14.43
C GLN A 190 -6.38 7.34 -13.51
N ILE A 191 -7.02 8.09 -12.63
CA ILE A 191 -8.07 7.62 -11.71
C ILE A 191 -9.36 8.34 -12.07
N ARG A 192 -10.28 7.65 -12.72
CA ARG A 192 -11.61 8.17 -13.05
C ARG A 192 -12.64 7.58 -12.13
N VAL A 193 -13.47 8.40 -11.53
CA VAL A 193 -14.51 8.01 -10.55
C VAL A 193 -15.88 8.17 -11.18
N ASP A 194 -16.65 7.09 -11.22
CA ASP A 194 -18.09 7.14 -11.47
C ASP A 194 -18.82 7.36 -10.15
N SER A 195 -19.19 8.60 -9.87
CA SER A 195 -19.86 8.97 -8.62
C SER A 195 -21.18 8.23 -8.40
N ALA A 196 -21.90 7.87 -9.47
CA ALA A 196 -23.15 7.13 -9.34
C ALA A 196 -22.95 5.73 -8.77
N VAL A 197 -21.85 5.06 -9.13
CA VAL A 197 -21.47 3.75 -8.58
C VAL A 197 -20.96 3.89 -7.16
N LEU A 198 -20.12 4.91 -6.90
CA LEU A 198 -19.56 5.19 -5.58
C LEU A 198 -20.67 5.45 -4.55
N ASP A 199 -21.65 6.31 -4.90
CA ASP A 199 -22.75 6.70 -4.04
C ASP A 199 -23.77 5.58 -3.81
N ALA A 200 -23.89 4.61 -4.71
CA ALA A 200 -24.81 3.48 -4.61
C ALA A 200 -24.46 2.47 -3.50
N GLY A 201 -23.24 2.57 -2.91
CA GLY A 201 -22.72 1.60 -1.95
C GLY A 201 -22.45 0.23 -2.59
N PHE A 202 -22.11 -0.78 -1.78
CA PHE A 202 -21.60 -2.06 -2.29
C PHE A 202 -22.71 -3.05 -2.70
N GLY A 203 -23.88 -3.06 -2.05
CA GLY A 203 -24.87 -4.13 -2.21
C GLY A 203 -24.25 -5.48 -1.80
N ASP A 204 -24.25 -6.47 -2.71
CA ASP A 204 -23.61 -7.77 -2.51
C ASP A 204 -22.25 -7.88 -3.25
N ARG A 205 -21.81 -6.81 -3.94
CA ARG A 205 -20.60 -6.82 -4.75
C ARG A 205 -19.33 -7.12 -3.95
N ASP A 206 -19.26 -6.67 -2.71
CA ASP A 206 -18.14 -6.91 -1.80
C ASP A 206 -17.99 -8.40 -1.43
N LEU A 207 -19.12 -9.10 -1.20
CA LEU A 207 -19.12 -10.55 -0.97
C LEU A 207 -18.77 -11.33 -2.24
N ASP A 208 -19.25 -10.87 -3.41
CA ASP A 208 -18.91 -11.50 -4.69
C ASP A 208 -17.42 -11.34 -5.02
N VAL A 209 -16.82 -10.19 -4.73
CA VAL A 209 -15.37 -9.98 -4.85
C VAL A 209 -14.62 -10.87 -3.89
N ALA A 210 -15.06 -11.03 -2.64
CA ALA A 210 -14.47 -11.96 -1.69
C ALA A 210 -14.48 -13.41 -2.20
N ARG A 211 -15.61 -13.87 -2.74
CA ARG A 211 -15.75 -15.22 -3.34
C ARG A 211 -14.83 -15.38 -4.55
N ALA A 212 -14.73 -14.39 -5.40
CA ALA A 212 -13.83 -14.41 -6.56
C ALA A 212 -12.36 -14.54 -6.14
N HIS A 213 -11.93 -13.83 -5.09
CA HIS A 213 -10.59 -13.97 -4.53
C HIS A 213 -10.35 -15.35 -3.93
N LEU A 214 -11.29 -15.90 -3.17
CA LEU A 214 -11.17 -17.25 -2.65
C LEU A 214 -11.07 -18.29 -3.76
N ALA A 215 -11.87 -18.15 -4.81
CA ALA A 215 -11.90 -19.10 -5.94
C ALA A 215 -10.59 -19.10 -6.76
N ARG A 216 -9.90 -17.96 -6.89
CA ARG A 216 -8.62 -17.87 -7.63
C ARG A 216 -7.38 -18.17 -6.79
N ARG A 217 -7.55 -18.48 -5.50
CA ARG A 217 -6.46 -18.86 -4.62
C ARG A 217 -5.69 -20.06 -5.16
N ALA A 218 -4.36 -19.96 -5.18
CA ALA A 218 -3.51 -21.10 -5.53
C ALA A 218 -3.73 -22.29 -4.57
N PRO A 219 -3.67 -23.54 -5.06
CA PRO A 219 -3.81 -24.71 -4.21
C PRO A 219 -2.68 -24.82 -3.18
N GLY A 220 -3.01 -25.30 -1.99
CA GLY A 220 -2.06 -25.47 -0.89
C GLY A 220 -1.89 -24.24 -0.01
N ASN A 221 -0.96 -24.33 0.93
CA ASN A 221 -0.65 -23.24 1.84
C ASN A 221 0.56 -22.43 1.32
N PRO A 222 0.39 -21.17 0.88
CA PRO A 222 1.48 -20.36 0.33
C PRO A 222 2.57 -20.05 1.39
N VAL A 223 2.24 -20.10 2.68
CA VAL A 223 3.20 -19.86 3.76
C VAL A 223 4.23 -20.98 3.87
N ASP A 224 3.91 -22.21 3.43
CA ASP A 224 4.88 -23.30 3.35
C ASP A 224 5.95 -23.01 2.28
N ALA A 225 5.56 -22.44 1.15
CA ALA A 225 6.49 -22.03 0.10
C ALA A 225 7.36 -20.85 0.58
N LEU A 226 6.76 -19.88 1.27
CA LEU A 226 7.48 -18.77 1.89
C LEU A 226 8.50 -19.28 2.94
N ALA A 227 8.08 -20.20 3.81
CA ALA A 227 8.95 -20.77 4.84
C ALA A 227 10.18 -21.48 4.23
N ARG A 228 9.96 -22.31 3.21
CA ARG A 228 11.08 -22.96 2.47
C ARG A 228 12.02 -21.93 1.86
N ARG A 229 11.47 -20.86 1.27
CA ARG A 229 12.27 -19.79 0.68
C ARG A 229 13.10 -19.06 1.74
N ILE A 230 12.52 -18.70 2.88
CA ILE A 230 13.23 -18.03 3.98
C ILE A 230 14.42 -18.89 4.46
N VAL A 231 14.21 -20.19 4.68
CA VAL A 231 15.28 -21.09 5.12
C VAL A 231 16.38 -21.20 4.07
N ALA A 232 16.01 -21.33 2.79
CA ALA A 232 16.99 -21.41 1.69
C ALA A 232 17.84 -20.13 1.54
N ASP A 233 17.29 -18.97 1.92
CA ASP A 233 17.96 -17.68 1.78
C ASP A 233 18.84 -17.31 2.99
N ILE A 234 18.86 -18.08 4.06
CA ILE A 234 19.71 -17.79 5.24
C ILE A 234 21.18 -17.55 4.83
N PRO A 235 21.85 -18.43 4.05
CA PRO A 235 23.24 -18.22 3.65
C PRO A 235 23.44 -16.95 2.79
N LEU A 236 22.46 -16.66 1.91
CA LEU A 236 22.48 -15.45 1.09
C LEU A 236 22.43 -14.20 1.96
N VAL A 237 21.48 -14.14 2.90
CA VAL A 237 21.29 -12.99 3.79
C VAL A 237 22.51 -12.79 4.70
N GLN A 238 23.12 -13.89 5.20
CA GLN A 238 24.34 -13.83 6.00
C GLN A 238 25.53 -13.25 5.22
N THR A 239 25.64 -13.60 3.93
CA THR A 239 26.76 -13.15 3.08
C THR A 239 26.56 -11.71 2.59
N ALA A 240 25.33 -11.36 2.20
CA ALA A 240 25.02 -10.05 1.61
C ALA A 240 24.86 -8.92 2.65
N GLY A 241 24.62 -9.27 3.91
CA GLY A 241 24.63 -8.33 5.03
C GLY A 241 23.35 -7.49 5.17
N PRO A 242 23.37 -6.45 6.05
CA PRO A 242 22.19 -5.69 6.43
C PRO A 242 21.49 -4.95 5.30
N ASP A 243 22.21 -4.39 4.34
CA ASP A 243 21.60 -3.60 3.25
C ASP A 243 20.74 -4.47 2.34
N ALA A 244 21.26 -5.64 1.94
CA ALA A 244 20.51 -6.61 1.17
C ALA A 244 19.33 -7.21 1.97
N PHE A 245 19.47 -7.34 3.28
CA PHE A 245 18.40 -7.80 4.14
C PHE A 245 17.17 -6.91 4.09
N HIS A 246 17.30 -5.60 3.98
CA HIS A 246 16.15 -4.69 3.92
C HIS A 246 15.30 -4.95 2.68
N LEU A 247 15.89 -5.09 1.50
CA LEU A 247 15.19 -5.39 0.26
C LEU A 247 14.58 -6.81 0.28
N TRP A 248 15.35 -7.79 0.75
CA TRP A 248 14.88 -9.16 0.92
C TRP A 248 13.68 -9.24 1.86
N SER A 249 13.77 -8.59 3.03
CA SER A 249 12.71 -8.56 4.03
C SER A 249 11.45 -7.86 3.52
N PHE A 250 11.60 -6.82 2.69
CA PHE A 250 10.47 -6.14 2.07
C PHE A 250 9.69 -7.07 1.13
N GLY A 251 10.37 -7.81 0.25
CA GLY A 251 9.72 -8.68 -0.74
C GLY A 251 9.11 -9.96 -0.16
N LEU A 252 9.47 -10.35 1.06
CA LEU A 252 8.95 -11.57 1.69
C LEU A 252 8.16 -11.26 2.96
N LEU A 253 8.87 -10.96 4.03
CA LEU A 253 8.28 -10.91 5.37
C LEU A 253 7.38 -9.70 5.59
N ARG A 254 7.73 -8.52 5.03
CA ARG A 254 6.88 -7.33 5.14
C ARG A 254 5.60 -7.49 4.34
N GLN A 255 5.69 -7.95 3.08
CA GLN A 255 4.49 -8.17 2.26
C GLN A 255 3.58 -9.21 2.89
N PHE A 256 4.11 -10.35 3.36
CA PHE A 256 3.31 -11.37 4.05
C PHE A 256 2.71 -10.85 5.35
N GLY A 257 3.51 -10.26 6.24
CA GLY A 257 3.05 -9.84 7.56
C GLY A 257 1.98 -8.75 7.49
N ALA A 258 2.16 -7.77 6.60
CA ALA A 258 1.16 -6.73 6.35
C ALA A 258 -0.12 -7.31 5.70
N THR A 259 0.02 -8.27 4.76
CA THR A 259 -1.13 -8.99 4.19
C THR A 259 -1.94 -9.70 5.28
N ALA A 260 -1.26 -10.41 6.19
CA ALA A 260 -1.93 -11.12 7.27
C ALA A 260 -2.65 -10.15 8.23
N GLU A 261 -2.04 -9.01 8.53
CA GLU A 261 -2.67 -8.01 9.41
C GLU A 261 -3.89 -7.35 8.76
N LEU A 262 -3.80 -7.01 7.46
CA LEU A 262 -4.95 -6.50 6.69
C LEU A 262 -6.05 -7.57 6.54
N ALA A 263 -5.67 -8.85 6.41
CA ALA A 263 -6.63 -9.95 6.36
C ALA A 263 -7.44 -10.04 7.66
N ALA A 264 -6.84 -9.78 8.82
CA ALA A 264 -7.57 -9.73 10.09
C ALA A 264 -8.66 -8.64 10.08
N ASN A 265 -8.35 -7.45 9.58
CA ASN A 265 -9.35 -6.38 9.43
C ASN A 265 -10.44 -6.76 8.41
N TYR A 266 -10.04 -7.38 7.29
CA TYR A 266 -10.96 -7.75 6.24
C TYR A 266 -11.97 -8.80 6.67
N VAL A 267 -11.56 -9.82 7.44
CA VAL A 267 -12.50 -10.85 7.92
C VAL A 267 -13.44 -10.34 9.00
N GLU A 268 -13.03 -9.37 9.81
CA GLU A 268 -13.93 -8.66 10.73
C GLU A 268 -14.98 -7.85 9.95
N TYR A 269 -14.60 -7.23 8.84
CA TYR A 269 -15.54 -6.57 7.93
C TYR A 269 -16.54 -7.58 7.33
N LEU A 270 -16.05 -8.69 6.78
CA LEU A 270 -16.90 -9.73 6.16
C LEU A 270 -17.93 -10.31 7.13
N ASP A 271 -17.58 -10.49 8.40
CA ASP A 271 -18.48 -10.97 9.44
C ASP A 271 -19.71 -10.05 9.57
N GLY A 272 -19.50 -8.74 9.56
CA GLY A 272 -20.56 -7.73 9.59
C GLY A 272 -21.34 -7.59 8.28
N ARG A 273 -20.83 -8.15 7.16
CA ARG A 273 -21.38 -7.99 5.82
C ARG A 273 -22.17 -9.20 5.30
N GLY A 274 -22.31 -10.25 6.07
CA GLY A 274 -23.11 -11.41 5.68
C GLY A 274 -22.30 -12.70 5.52
N ALA A 275 -21.08 -12.75 6.03
CA ALA A 275 -20.28 -13.95 6.19
C ALA A 275 -20.07 -14.26 7.70
N PRO A 276 -21.14 -14.61 8.44
CA PRO A 276 -21.08 -14.77 9.88
C PRO A 276 -20.08 -15.87 10.27
N GLY A 277 -19.24 -15.56 11.26
CA GLY A 277 -18.15 -16.43 11.71
C GLY A 277 -16.81 -16.15 11.05
N ALA A 278 -16.73 -15.28 10.02
CA ALA A 278 -15.46 -14.90 9.39
C ALA A 278 -14.49 -14.24 10.38
N ALA A 279 -14.98 -13.43 11.32
CA ALA A 279 -14.17 -12.77 12.34
C ALA A 279 -13.38 -13.76 13.23
N ALA A 280 -13.80 -15.02 13.33
CA ALA A 280 -13.03 -16.05 14.05
C ALA A 280 -11.64 -16.30 13.45
N ALA A 281 -11.42 -15.95 12.19
CA ALA A 281 -10.11 -16.04 11.52
C ALA A 281 -9.15 -14.91 11.95
N ALA A 282 -9.63 -13.77 12.44
CA ALA A 282 -8.81 -12.60 12.72
C ALA A 282 -7.66 -12.86 13.71
N PRO A 283 -7.85 -13.54 14.85
CA PRO A 283 -6.74 -13.87 15.76
C PRO A 283 -5.62 -14.67 15.06
N HIS A 284 -5.97 -15.66 14.24
CA HIS A 284 -4.99 -16.46 13.50
C HIS A 284 -4.19 -15.63 12.50
N PHE A 285 -4.83 -14.72 11.78
CA PHE A 285 -4.11 -13.81 10.90
C PHE A 285 -3.18 -12.87 11.68
N ARG A 286 -3.59 -12.35 12.84
CA ARG A 286 -2.73 -11.53 13.70
C ARG A 286 -1.54 -12.31 14.26
N ASP A 287 -1.74 -13.57 14.62
CA ASP A 287 -0.67 -14.46 15.07
C ASP A 287 0.33 -14.73 13.92
N ALA A 288 -0.15 -14.96 12.70
CA ALA A 288 0.69 -15.10 11.53
C ALA A 288 1.50 -13.81 11.25
N ALA A 289 0.89 -12.63 11.34
CA ALA A 289 1.55 -11.33 11.20
C ALA A 289 2.64 -11.12 12.26
N SER A 290 2.34 -11.48 13.52
CA SER A 290 3.29 -11.42 14.65
C SER A 290 4.46 -12.39 14.44
N GLY A 291 4.18 -13.59 13.96
CA GLY A 291 5.18 -14.61 13.59
C GLY A 291 6.14 -14.09 12.52
N ALA A 292 5.61 -13.45 11.47
CA ALA A 292 6.43 -12.82 10.44
C ALA A 292 7.39 -11.76 11.01
N LYS A 293 6.92 -10.98 11.98
CA LYS A 293 7.76 -9.97 12.65
C LYS A 293 8.86 -10.61 13.48
N ALA A 294 8.55 -11.69 14.18
CA ALA A 294 9.53 -12.46 14.95
C ALA A 294 10.60 -13.09 14.03
N VAL A 295 10.19 -13.65 12.87
CA VAL A 295 11.12 -14.18 11.85
C VAL A 295 11.97 -13.05 11.28
N GLN A 296 11.39 -11.88 10.99
CA GLN A 296 12.13 -10.71 10.50
C GLN A 296 13.27 -10.31 11.45
N PHE A 297 13.00 -10.24 12.76
CA PHE A 297 14.04 -9.94 13.75
C PHE A 297 15.13 -11.01 13.82
N ARG A 298 14.78 -12.30 13.70
CA ARG A 298 15.77 -13.38 13.65
C ARG A 298 16.62 -13.28 12.38
N MET A 299 16.03 -13.04 11.24
CA MET A 299 16.74 -12.86 9.96
C MET A 299 17.63 -11.59 9.95
N ALA A 300 17.24 -10.52 10.63
CA ALA A 300 18.08 -9.34 10.85
C ALA A 300 19.36 -9.69 11.66
N ARG A 301 19.28 -10.68 12.56
CA ARG A 301 20.46 -11.22 13.27
C ARG A 301 21.31 -12.09 12.36
N ALA A 302 20.67 -12.90 11.50
CA ALA A 302 21.36 -13.68 10.48
C ALA A 302 22.19 -12.78 9.54
N ALA A 303 21.63 -11.66 9.09
CA ALA A 303 22.34 -10.65 8.28
C ALA A 303 23.58 -10.04 8.96
N ARG A 304 23.69 -10.21 10.28
CA ARG A 304 24.87 -9.82 11.08
C ARG A 304 25.76 -11.03 11.43
N GLY A 305 25.64 -12.13 10.69
CA GLY A 305 26.46 -13.33 10.86
C GLY A 305 26.12 -14.18 12.09
N ARG A 306 24.91 -14.06 12.66
CA ARG A 306 24.47 -14.88 13.79
C ARG A 306 23.71 -16.11 13.31
N ASP A 307 23.92 -17.24 13.96
CA ASP A 307 23.08 -18.42 13.75
C ASP A 307 21.66 -18.16 14.25
N VAL A 308 20.68 -18.68 13.51
CA VAL A 308 19.25 -18.49 13.81
C VAL A 308 18.50 -19.80 13.67
N VAL A 309 17.51 -20.00 14.53
CA VAL A 309 16.58 -21.14 14.50
C VAL A 309 15.21 -20.58 14.13
N LEU A 310 14.62 -21.05 13.03
CA LEU A 310 13.38 -20.53 12.46
C LEU A 310 12.24 -21.57 12.42
N ASP A 311 12.51 -22.85 12.70
CA ASP A 311 11.54 -23.94 12.49
C ASP A 311 10.20 -23.69 13.18
N GLU A 312 10.21 -23.44 14.49
CA GLU A 312 9.01 -23.22 15.27
C GLU A 312 8.18 -22.02 14.78
N PRO A 313 8.73 -20.79 14.64
CA PRO A 313 7.93 -19.65 14.18
C PRO A 313 7.43 -19.80 12.75
N LEU A 314 8.15 -20.47 11.86
CA LEU A 314 7.69 -20.70 10.48
C LEU A 314 6.55 -21.73 10.45
N ILE A 315 6.62 -22.78 11.27
CA ILE A 315 5.53 -23.77 11.43
C ILE A 315 4.27 -23.10 11.99
N GLU A 316 4.40 -22.27 13.01
CA GLU A 316 3.26 -21.58 13.61
C GLU A 316 2.62 -20.54 12.65
N MET A 317 3.44 -19.81 11.88
CA MET A 317 2.94 -18.94 10.82
C MET A 317 2.10 -19.72 9.80
N SER A 318 2.61 -20.87 9.34
CA SER A 318 1.92 -21.73 8.36
C SER A 318 0.60 -22.27 8.91
N LYS A 319 0.60 -22.79 10.12
CA LYS A 319 -0.61 -23.30 10.79
C LYS A 319 -1.67 -22.24 10.98
N ASN A 320 -1.28 -21.06 11.46
CA ASN A 320 -2.21 -19.96 11.68
C ASN A 320 -2.83 -19.48 10.38
N TRP A 321 -2.02 -19.30 9.31
CA TRP A 321 -2.54 -18.94 8.00
C TRP A 321 -3.54 -19.97 7.48
N ALA A 322 -3.24 -21.28 7.56
CA ALA A 322 -4.13 -22.34 7.12
C ALA A 322 -5.45 -22.32 7.90
N ALA A 323 -5.38 -22.28 9.24
CA ALA A 323 -6.56 -22.25 10.09
C ALA A 323 -7.46 -21.04 9.80
N ALA A 324 -6.85 -19.85 9.60
CA ALA A 324 -7.59 -18.65 9.23
C ALA A 324 -8.31 -18.82 7.88
N MET A 325 -7.61 -19.30 6.86
CA MET A 325 -8.19 -19.47 5.52
C MET A 325 -9.30 -20.52 5.47
N ASP A 326 -9.22 -21.59 6.29
CA ASP A 326 -10.28 -22.59 6.41
C ASP A 326 -11.55 -21.98 7.03
N LEU A 327 -11.41 -21.17 8.08
CA LEU A 327 -12.52 -20.44 8.70
C LEU A 327 -13.18 -19.48 7.72
N VAL A 328 -12.40 -18.71 6.98
CA VAL A 328 -12.92 -17.76 5.97
C VAL A 328 -13.66 -18.49 4.86
N ALA A 329 -13.08 -19.56 4.32
CA ALA A 329 -13.72 -20.36 3.28
C ALA A 329 -15.08 -20.95 3.75
N GLY A 330 -15.14 -21.41 4.99
CA GLY A 330 -16.39 -21.89 5.59
C GLY A 330 -17.45 -20.81 5.78
N ALA A 331 -17.04 -19.58 6.14
CA ALA A 331 -17.96 -18.48 6.42
C ALA A 331 -18.49 -17.79 5.12
N VAL A 332 -17.64 -17.62 4.11
CA VAL A 332 -18.01 -16.96 2.86
C VAL A 332 -18.82 -17.88 1.94
N GLY A 333 -18.80 -19.18 2.18
CA GLY A 333 -19.58 -20.20 1.44
C GLY A 333 -19.03 -20.37 0.02
N THR A 334 -17.96 -21.13 -0.11
CA THR A 334 -17.43 -21.56 -1.42
C THR A 334 -18.24 -22.68 -2.04
#